data_89d17f9285ff8aaaf76ffeabceb21204
#
_entry.id   89d17f9285ff8aaaf76ffeabceb21204
#
_cell.length_a   1.000
_cell.length_b   1.000
_cell.length_c   1.000
_cell.angle_alpha   90.00
_cell.angle_beta   90.00
_cell.angle_gamma   90.00
#
_symmetry.space_group_name_H-M   'P 1'
#
loop_
_entity.id
_entity.type
_entity.pdbx_description
1 polymer ?
#
loop_
_entity_poly.entity_id
_entity_poly.type
_entity_poly.pdbx_seq_one_letter_code
_entity_poly.pdbx_strand_id
1 'polypeptide(L)'
;YTYEYRPDGKLLKKSESGRTLVSCTYFSDGSLESLTDASGKPVFYEYDWRGNLSAVKDGNGETLAAYAHTPGGKLKEIRHGNGLCTRYEYDTDGNMIHLHFQRENGETISDLWYEYDLNGNRTLKTGKCILSGDSLTDLAVSYRYDSMDRLTSESRDGEETAYSYDFCGNRLKKLDKNGTEEYHYNRKNQLICRFSEKEKTAYRYDLQGNLLEAAGAEGTEAFSYNAFQPVSYT
;
A
#
# COMPACT_ATOMS: atom_id res chain seq x y z
N TYR A 1 6.29 -5.92 -26.47
CA TYR A 1 4.89 -5.71 -26.09
C TYR A 1 4.19 -4.87 -27.14
N THR A 2 2.93 -5.20 -27.45
CA THR A 2 2.01 -4.38 -28.24
C THR A 2 0.83 -3.94 -27.39
N TYR A 3 0.36 -2.72 -27.65
CA TYR A 3 -0.76 -2.12 -26.91
C TYR A 3 -1.76 -1.58 -27.93
N GLU A 4 -3.03 -1.87 -27.69
CA GLU A 4 -4.16 -1.34 -28.46
C GLU A 4 -4.99 -0.45 -27.54
N TYR A 5 -5.42 0.70 -28.04
CA TYR A 5 -6.16 1.70 -27.27
C TYR A 5 -7.44 2.13 -27.97
N ARG A 6 -8.43 2.54 -27.19
CA ARG A 6 -9.59 3.28 -27.70
C ARG A 6 -9.16 4.69 -28.15
N PRO A 7 -9.99 5.37 -28.95
CA PRO A 7 -9.74 6.77 -29.33
C PRO A 7 -9.63 7.75 -28.13
N ASP A 8 -10.25 7.40 -26.98
CA ASP A 8 -10.18 8.15 -25.72
C ASP A 8 -8.94 7.82 -24.86
N GLY A 9 -7.99 7.00 -25.39
CA GLY A 9 -6.74 6.64 -24.73
C GLY A 9 -6.82 5.48 -23.75
N LYS A 10 -7.97 4.82 -23.58
CA LYS A 10 -8.11 3.67 -22.68
C LYS A 10 -7.59 2.40 -23.31
N LEU A 11 -6.89 1.57 -22.52
CA LEU A 11 -6.29 0.33 -22.96
C LEU A 11 -7.35 -0.71 -23.35
N LEU A 12 -7.35 -1.16 -24.60
CA LEU A 12 -8.18 -2.28 -25.05
C LEU A 12 -7.47 -3.61 -24.86
N LYS A 13 -6.15 -3.64 -25.15
CA LYS A 13 -5.41 -4.89 -25.17
C LYS A 13 -3.92 -4.66 -24.98
N LYS A 14 -3.30 -5.56 -24.22
CA LYS A 14 -1.85 -5.71 -24.10
C LYS A 14 -1.46 -7.11 -24.54
N SER A 15 -0.47 -7.23 -25.42
CA SER A 15 0.03 -8.52 -25.91
C SER A 15 1.56 -8.59 -25.85
N GLU A 16 2.09 -9.79 -25.74
CA GLU A 16 3.51 -10.12 -25.83
C GLU A 16 3.73 -11.24 -26.83
N SER A 17 4.56 -11.00 -27.84
CA SER A 17 4.85 -11.97 -28.90
C SER A 17 3.58 -12.62 -29.51
N GLY A 18 2.53 -11.82 -29.71
CA GLY A 18 1.24 -12.26 -30.25
C GLY A 18 0.28 -12.89 -29.24
N ARG A 19 0.71 -13.20 -28.01
CA ARG A 19 -0.15 -13.69 -26.94
C ARG A 19 -0.80 -12.52 -26.21
N THR A 20 -2.11 -12.53 -26.07
CA THR A 20 -2.84 -11.55 -25.26
C THR A 20 -2.53 -11.78 -23.78
N LEU A 21 -2.09 -10.74 -23.08
CA LEU A 21 -1.86 -10.75 -21.64
C LEU A 21 -3.05 -10.17 -20.87
N VAL A 22 -3.65 -9.12 -21.40
CA VAL A 22 -4.83 -8.45 -20.82
C VAL A 22 -5.67 -7.91 -21.95
N SER A 23 -6.99 -8.01 -21.85
CA SER A 23 -7.96 -7.27 -22.66
C SER A 23 -9.03 -6.65 -21.78
N CYS A 24 -9.51 -5.47 -22.19
CA CYS A 24 -10.47 -4.66 -21.44
C CYS A 24 -11.65 -4.27 -22.32
N THR A 25 -12.86 -4.27 -21.75
CA THR A 25 -14.03 -3.64 -22.34
C THR A 25 -14.52 -2.50 -21.45
N TYR A 26 -15.31 -1.58 -22.00
CA TYR A 26 -15.74 -0.38 -21.29
C TYR A 26 -17.21 -0.08 -21.61
N PHE A 27 -17.93 0.40 -20.62
CA PHE A 27 -19.26 0.98 -20.81
C PHE A 27 -19.20 2.26 -21.67
N SER A 28 -20.36 2.75 -22.08
CA SER A 28 -20.48 3.94 -22.90
C SER A 28 -19.99 5.23 -22.22
N ASP A 29 -20.08 5.28 -20.88
CA ASP A 29 -19.55 6.36 -20.04
C ASP A 29 -18.03 6.28 -19.86
N GLY A 30 -17.42 5.19 -20.34
CA GLY A 30 -16.00 4.94 -20.26
C GLY A 30 -15.53 4.24 -18.98
N SER A 31 -16.41 3.86 -18.05
CA SER A 31 -16.04 3.00 -16.94
C SER A 31 -15.66 1.59 -17.41
N LEU A 32 -14.77 0.91 -16.69
CA LEU A 32 -14.30 -0.43 -17.06
C LEU A 32 -15.44 -1.44 -16.88
N GLU A 33 -15.83 -2.12 -17.94
CA GLU A 33 -16.88 -3.16 -17.91
C GLU A 33 -16.30 -4.52 -17.60
N SER A 34 -15.21 -4.91 -18.29
CA SER A 34 -14.53 -6.16 -18.01
C SER A 34 -13.02 -6.09 -18.22
N LEU A 35 -12.32 -6.97 -17.53
CA LEU A 35 -10.91 -7.27 -17.74
C LEU A 35 -10.75 -8.78 -17.88
N THR A 36 -10.07 -9.21 -18.94
CA THR A 36 -9.72 -10.62 -19.14
C THR A 36 -8.22 -10.77 -19.07
N ASP A 37 -7.73 -11.69 -18.24
CA ASP A 37 -6.32 -11.98 -18.04
C ASP A 37 -5.73 -12.90 -19.15
N ALA A 38 -4.44 -13.22 -19.04
CA ALA A 38 -3.72 -14.10 -19.98
C ALA A 38 -4.23 -15.56 -19.97
N SER A 39 -5.00 -15.99 -18.98
CA SER A 39 -5.66 -17.30 -18.90
C SER A 39 -7.04 -17.33 -19.58
N GLY A 40 -7.50 -16.17 -20.06
CA GLY A 40 -8.81 -16.02 -20.70
C GLY A 40 -9.97 -15.93 -19.70
N LYS A 41 -9.69 -15.71 -18.41
CA LYS A 41 -10.70 -15.57 -17.38
C LYS A 41 -11.16 -14.12 -17.28
N PRO A 42 -12.42 -13.80 -17.60
CA PRO A 42 -12.96 -12.46 -17.45
C PRO A 42 -13.34 -12.16 -15.99
N VAL A 43 -13.18 -10.89 -15.63
CA VAL A 43 -13.72 -10.29 -14.42
C VAL A 43 -14.58 -9.10 -14.85
N PHE A 44 -15.78 -8.98 -14.32
CA PHE A 44 -16.76 -7.95 -14.62
C PHE A 44 -16.90 -6.96 -13.48
N TYR A 45 -17.10 -5.69 -13.81
CA TYR A 45 -17.22 -4.58 -12.88
C TYR A 45 -18.60 -3.96 -12.98
N GLU A 46 -19.26 -3.78 -11.85
CA GLU A 46 -20.55 -3.12 -11.74
C GLU A 46 -20.41 -1.83 -10.94
N TYR A 47 -21.19 -0.83 -11.28
CA TYR A 47 -21.14 0.50 -10.65
C TYR A 47 -22.53 0.91 -10.17
N ASP A 48 -22.56 1.70 -9.10
CA ASP A 48 -23.79 2.36 -8.66
C ASP A 48 -24.13 3.55 -9.59
N TRP A 49 -25.30 4.14 -9.35
CA TRP A 49 -25.77 5.28 -10.15
C TRP A 49 -24.91 6.56 -10.03
N ARG A 50 -23.98 6.62 -9.08
CA ARG A 50 -22.99 7.70 -8.89
C ARG A 50 -21.66 7.38 -9.56
N GLY A 51 -21.50 6.19 -10.14
CA GLY A 51 -20.27 5.74 -10.75
C GLY A 51 -19.26 5.11 -9.76
N ASN A 52 -19.65 4.83 -8.50
CA ASN A 52 -18.79 4.11 -7.59
C ASN A 52 -18.88 2.61 -7.90
N LEU A 53 -17.75 1.90 -7.81
CA LEU A 53 -17.69 0.45 -7.97
C LEU A 53 -18.61 -0.22 -6.93
N SER A 54 -19.61 -1.00 -7.38
CA SER A 54 -20.56 -1.68 -6.50
C SER A 54 -20.32 -3.18 -6.40
N ALA A 55 -19.82 -3.82 -7.45
CA ALA A 55 -19.44 -5.23 -7.41
C ALA A 55 -18.33 -5.56 -8.42
N VAL A 56 -17.60 -6.62 -8.10
CA VAL A 56 -16.71 -7.34 -9.02
C VAL A 56 -17.17 -8.79 -9.10
N LYS A 57 -17.37 -9.30 -10.31
CA LYS A 57 -17.87 -10.66 -10.55
C LYS A 57 -16.91 -11.45 -11.44
N ASP A 58 -16.89 -12.75 -11.27
CA ASP A 58 -16.15 -13.64 -12.17
C ASP A 58 -16.91 -13.91 -13.47
N GLY A 59 -16.30 -14.72 -14.37
CA GLY A 59 -16.89 -15.10 -15.64
C GLY A 59 -18.18 -15.92 -15.56
N ASN A 60 -18.54 -16.48 -14.40
CA ASN A 60 -19.77 -17.22 -14.15
C ASN A 60 -20.87 -16.34 -13.55
N GLY A 61 -20.54 -15.06 -13.24
CA GLY A 61 -21.44 -14.13 -12.57
C GLY A 61 -21.43 -14.22 -11.05
N GLU A 62 -20.53 -15.03 -10.46
CA GLU A 62 -20.36 -15.11 -9.01
C GLU A 62 -19.67 -13.84 -8.49
N THR A 63 -20.18 -13.30 -7.38
CA THR A 63 -19.61 -12.08 -6.78
C THR A 63 -18.31 -12.39 -6.07
N LEU A 64 -17.21 -11.84 -6.58
CA LEU A 64 -15.88 -11.89 -5.95
C LEU A 64 -15.76 -10.87 -4.83
N ALA A 65 -16.34 -9.68 -5.03
CA ALA A 65 -16.40 -8.63 -4.02
C ALA A 65 -17.60 -7.71 -4.29
N ALA A 66 -18.26 -7.25 -3.22
CA ALA A 66 -19.30 -6.23 -3.26
C ALA A 66 -18.88 -5.03 -2.38
N TYR A 67 -19.21 -3.83 -2.84
CA TYR A 67 -18.78 -2.57 -2.24
C TYR A 67 -19.98 -1.71 -1.91
N ALA A 68 -20.02 -1.17 -0.71
CA ALA A 68 -20.98 -0.14 -0.33
C ALA A 68 -20.24 1.16 -0.01
N HIS A 69 -20.84 2.28 -0.39
CA HIS A 69 -20.28 3.61 -0.20
C HIS A 69 -21.15 4.46 0.72
N THR A 70 -20.53 5.42 1.38
CA THR A 70 -21.25 6.48 2.10
C THR A 70 -21.96 7.42 1.11
N PRO A 71 -22.91 8.25 1.56
CA PRO A 71 -23.49 9.29 0.72
C PRO A 71 -22.46 10.24 0.06
N GLY A 72 -21.31 10.42 0.69
CA GLY A 72 -20.18 11.20 0.18
C GLY A 72 -19.23 10.44 -0.74
N GLY A 73 -19.54 9.18 -1.12
CA GLY A 73 -18.73 8.38 -2.05
C GLY A 73 -17.53 7.66 -1.41
N LYS A 74 -17.32 7.77 -0.10
CA LYS A 74 -16.27 7.01 0.58
C LYS A 74 -16.67 5.56 0.75
N LEU A 75 -15.72 4.65 0.66
CA LEU A 75 -15.93 3.22 0.87
C LEU A 75 -16.42 2.96 2.30
N LYS A 76 -17.60 2.35 2.44
CA LYS A 76 -18.22 2.01 3.72
C LYS A 76 -18.05 0.55 4.09
N GLU A 77 -18.18 -0.35 3.12
CA GLU A 77 -18.09 -1.79 3.35
C GLU A 77 -17.54 -2.50 2.11
N ILE A 78 -16.72 -3.53 2.32
CA ILE A 78 -16.35 -4.52 1.31
C ILE A 78 -16.81 -5.89 1.83
N ARG A 79 -17.55 -6.61 1.01
CA ARG A 79 -17.86 -8.03 1.23
C ARG A 79 -17.18 -8.87 0.17
N HIS A 80 -16.31 -9.75 0.56
CA HIS A 80 -15.60 -10.66 -0.35
C HIS A 80 -16.42 -11.94 -0.57
N GLY A 81 -16.32 -12.55 -1.74
CA GLY A 81 -17.00 -13.80 -2.09
C GLY A 81 -16.63 -15.00 -1.19
N ASN A 82 -15.50 -14.91 -0.48
CA ASN A 82 -15.09 -15.90 0.54
C ASN A 82 -15.68 -15.65 1.94
N GLY A 83 -16.66 -14.74 2.07
CA GLY A 83 -17.35 -14.42 3.31
C GLY A 83 -16.66 -13.41 4.22
N LEU A 84 -15.44 -12.92 3.89
CA LEU A 84 -14.79 -11.87 4.66
C LEU A 84 -15.50 -10.52 4.44
N CYS A 85 -15.59 -9.72 5.51
CA CYS A 85 -16.24 -8.41 5.46
C CYS A 85 -15.38 -7.37 6.17
N THR A 86 -15.13 -6.23 5.49
CA THR A 86 -14.45 -5.06 6.08
C THR A 86 -15.41 -3.89 6.09
N ARG A 87 -15.53 -3.19 7.22
CA ARG A 87 -16.30 -1.95 7.38
C ARG A 87 -15.41 -0.80 7.77
N TYR A 88 -15.78 0.38 7.29
CA TYR A 88 -15.05 1.63 7.52
C TYR A 88 -15.99 2.72 8.02
N GLU A 89 -15.55 3.47 9.03
CA GLU A 89 -16.22 4.66 9.48
C GLU A 89 -15.28 5.87 9.39
N TYR A 90 -15.86 7.04 9.18
CA TYR A 90 -15.13 8.27 8.93
C TYR A 90 -15.67 9.40 9.82
N ASP A 91 -14.80 10.31 10.21
CA ASP A 91 -15.17 11.58 10.82
C ASP A 91 -15.71 12.58 9.79
N THR A 92 -16.07 13.78 10.26
CA THR A 92 -16.58 14.86 9.40
C THR A 92 -15.55 15.41 8.43
N ASP A 93 -14.27 15.32 8.76
CA ASP A 93 -13.15 15.78 7.92
C ASP A 93 -12.75 14.71 6.90
N GLY A 94 -13.27 13.50 7.10
CA GLY A 94 -13.09 12.39 6.19
C GLY A 94 -11.94 11.50 6.51
N ASN A 95 -11.36 11.60 7.68
CA ASN A 95 -10.38 10.64 8.16
C ASN A 95 -11.08 9.34 8.57
N MET A 96 -10.47 8.20 8.31
CA MET A 96 -11.00 6.89 8.72
C MET A 96 -10.76 6.69 10.21
N ILE A 97 -11.83 6.73 11.02
CA ILE A 97 -11.75 6.60 12.49
C ILE A 97 -11.94 5.17 12.97
N HIS A 98 -12.55 4.28 12.18
CA HIS A 98 -12.79 2.90 12.57
C HIS A 98 -12.66 1.96 11.38
N LEU A 99 -12.01 0.81 11.57
CA LEU A 99 -11.92 -0.31 10.66
C LEU A 99 -12.30 -1.58 11.39
N HIS A 100 -13.35 -2.26 10.92
CA HIS A 100 -13.76 -3.55 11.44
C HIS A 100 -13.68 -4.61 10.35
N PHE A 101 -12.86 -5.65 10.57
CA PHE A 101 -12.68 -6.79 9.68
C PHE A 101 -13.11 -8.08 10.36
N GLN A 102 -14.02 -8.83 9.74
CA GLN A 102 -14.64 -10.02 10.29
C GLN A 102 -14.80 -11.13 9.26
N ARG A 103 -14.96 -12.35 9.75
CA ARG A 103 -15.38 -13.53 8.98
C ARG A 103 -16.88 -13.50 8.75
N GLU A 104 -17.37 -14.37 7.86
CA GLU A 104 -18.81 -14.54 7.58
C GLU A 104 -19.63 -14.93 8.82
N ASN A 105 -19.07 -15.76 9.69
CA ASN A 105 -19.69 -16.18 10.96
C ASN A 105 -19.76 -15.07 12.02
N GLY A 106 -19.28 -13.85 11.71
CA GLY A 106 -19.22 -12.70 12.62
C GLY A 106 -17.99 -12.65 13.52
N GLU A 107 -17.09 -13.62 13.42
CA GLU A 107 -15.83 -13.61 14.17
C GLU A 107 -14.93 -12.44 13.73
N THR A 108 -14.54 -11.61 14.70
CA THR A 108 -13.67 -10.47 14.46
C THR A 108 -12.24 -10.92 14.20
N ILE A 109 -11.65 -10.42 13.12
CA ILE A 109 -10.22 -10.57 12.79
C ILE A 109 -9.45 -9.32 13.21
N SER A 110 -10.07 -8.14 13.02
CA SER A 110 -9.47 -6.86 13.38
C SER A 110 -10.56 -5.84 13.68
N ASP A 111 -10.38 -5.08 14.76
CA ASP A 111 -11.26 -4.00 15.20
C ASP A 111 -10.39 -2.85 15.68
N LEU A 112 -10.18 -1.84 14.81
CA LEU A 112 -9.16 -0.81 14.97
C LEU A 112 -9.77 0.57 14.92
N TRP A 113 -9.42 1.39 15.91
CA TRP A 113 -9.79 2.79 16.06
C TRP A 113 -8.60 3.70 15.82
N TYR A 114 -8.84 4.87 15.24
CA TYR A 114 -7.81 5.83 14.89
C TYR A 114 -8.19 7.23 15.33
N GLU A 115 -7.19 7.98 15.80
CA GLU A 115 -7.30 9.41 16.11
C GLU A 115 -6.32 10.20 15.25
N TYR A 116 -6.64 11.45 14.99
CA TYR A 116 -5.87 12.32 14.12
C TYR A 116 -5.68 13.70 14.77
N ASP A 117 -4.60 14.38 14.40
CA ASP A 117 -4.43 15.80 14.71
C ASP A 117 -5.18 16.68 13.67
N LEU A 118 -5.09 18.00 13.87
CA LEU A 118 -5.76 18.97 12.99
C LEU A 118 -5.19 19.00 11.56
N ASN A 119 -3.99 18.45 11.34
CA ASN A 119 -3.37 18.36 10.02
C ASN A 119 -3.75 17.05 9.31
N GLY A 120 -4.48 16.14 9.99
CA GLY A 120 -4.86 14.83 9.47
C GLY A 120 -3.79 13.75 9.68
N ASN A 121 -2.76 14.01 10.49
CA ASN A 121 -1.78 13.00 10.87
C ASN A 121 -2.38 12.08 11.93
N ARG A 122 -2.20 10.76 11.77
CA ARG A 122 -2.68 9.78 12.74
C ARG A 122 -1.88 9.86 14.03
N THR A 123 -2.52 10.21 15.16
CA THR A 123 -1.88 10.33 16.47
C THR A 123 -2.02 9.07 17.31
N LEU A 124 -3.08 8.28 17.09
CA LEU A 124 -3.34 7.06 17.85
C LEU A 124 -3.96 5.97 16.95
N LYS A 125 -3.58 4.74 17.19
CA LYS A 125 -4.21 3.52 16.68
C LYS A 125 -4.40 2.57 17.85
N THR A 126 -5.66 2.22 18.15
CA THR A 126 -6.00 1.28 19.22
C THR A 126 -6.96 0.21 18.73
N GLY A 127 -7.11 -0.86 19.50
CA GLY A 127 -8.09 -1.91 19.20
C GLY A 127 -7.53 -3.29 19.39
N LYS A 128 -8.07 -4.23 18.63
CA LYS A 128 -7.67 -5.63 18.64
C LYS A 128 -7.44 -6.15 17.24
N CYS A 129 -6.44 -7.00 17.06
CA CYS A 129 -6.22 -7.70 15.79
C CYS A 129 -5.51 -9.04 16.02
N ILE A 130 -5.69 -9.95 15.08
CA ILE A 130 -4.91 -11.19 15.04
C ILE A 130 -3.56 -10.86 14.40
N LEU A 131 -2.48 -10.87 15.20
CA LEU A 131 -1.11 -10.61 14.76
C LEU A 131 -0.37 -11.91 14.42
N SER A 132 -0.64 -12.97 15.21
CA SER A 132 -0.10 -14.31 15.00
C SER A 132 -1.01 -15.34 15.67
N GLY A 133 -1.17 -16.52 15.05
CA GLY A 133 -2.12 -17.52 15.52
C GLY A 133 -3.58 -17.09 15.30
N ASP A 134 -4.51 -17.54 16.17
CA ASP A 134 -5.95 -17.34 16.04
C ASP A 134 -6.55 -16.44 17.13
N SER A 135 -5.71 -15.80 17.96
CA SER A 135 -6.16 -15.00 19.08
C SER A 135 -6.10 -13.50 18.78
N LEU A 136 -7.16 -12.79 19.15
CA LEU A 136 -7.18 -11.33 19.15
C LEU A 136 -6.22 -10.80 20.22
N THR A 137 -5.32 -9.92 19.82
CA THR A 137 -4.35 -9.25 20.68
C THR A 137 -4.68 -7.76 20.73
N ASP A 138 -4.63 -7.17 21.91
CA ASP A 138 -4.76 -5.72 22.08
C ASP A 138 -3.59 -5.02 21.38
N LEU A 139 -3.90 -3.90 20.75
CA LEU A 139 -2.95 -3.05 20.03
C LEU A 139 -3.15 -1.61 20.44
N ALA A 140 -2.08 -0.97 20.86
CA ALA A 140 -2.04 0.49 21.08
C ALA A 140 -0.75 1.04 20.51
N VAL A 141 -0.86 1.94 19.53
CA VAL A 141 0.28 2.61 18.91
C VAL A 141 0.00 4.10 18.87
N SER A 142 0.86 4.91 19.48
CA SER A 142 0.81 6.37 19.42
C SER A 142 1.89 6.91 18.50
N TYR A 143 1.61 8.04 17.86
CA TYR A 143 2.48 8.67 16.87
C TYR A 143 2.66 10.15 17.20
N ARG A 144 3.85 10.70 16.95
CA ARG A 144 4.14 12.13 17.07
C ARG A 144 4.80 12.64 15.81
N TYR A 145 4.53 13.87 15.48
CA TYR A 145 5.00 14.51 14.26
C TYR A 145 5.70 15.83 14.57
N ASP A 146 6.55 16.28 13.67
CA ASP A 146 7.11 17.64 13.72
C ASP A 146 6.20 18.64 12.99
N SER A 147 6.61 19.91 12.96
CA SER A 147 5.87 20.99 12.28
C SER A 147 5.80 20.86 10.76
N MET A 148 6.48 19.89 10.17
CA MET A 148 6.47 19.57 8.73
C MET A 148 5.72 18.25 8.46
N ASP A 149 4.90 17.79 9.42
CA ASP A 149 4.11 16.56 9.39
C ASP A 149 4.95 15.28 9.19
N ARG A 150 6.22 15.29 9.63
CA ARG A 150 7.10 14.12 9.56
C ARG A 150 7.04 13.36 10.89
N LEU A 151 6.91 12.05 10.84
CA LEU A 151 6.86 11.18 12.02
C LEU A 151 8.15 11.26 12.84
N THR A 152 8.08 11.81 14.05
CA THR A 152 9.23 11.91 14.97
C THR A 152 9.31 10.78 15.98
N SER A 153 8.17 10.19 16.35
CA SER A 153 8.18 8.96 17.14
C SER A 153 6.92 8.14 16.95
N GLU A 154 7.05 6.84 17.14
CA GLU A 154 5.96 5.90 17.38
C GLU A 154 6.23 5.13 18.66
N SER A 155 5.19 4.89 19.45
CA SER A 155 5.27 4.04 20.65
C SER A 155 4.24 2.93 20.55
N ARG A 156 4.69 1.69 20.66
CA ARG A 156 3.87 0.49 20.62
C ARG A 156 4.13 -0.34 21.87
N ASP A 157 3.09 -0.59 22.67
CA ASP A 157 3.16 -1.41 23.88
C ASP A 157 4.26 -0.95 24.87
N GLY A 158 4.52 0.38 24.91
CA GLY A 158 5.57 0.99 25.73
C GLY A 158 6.97 1.00 25.10
N GLU A 159 7.17 0.40 23.93
CA GLU A 159 8.42 0.48 23.18
C GLU A 159 8.35 1.68 22.22
N GLU A 160 9.29 2.60 22.36
CA GLU A 160 9.37 3.80 21.51
C GLU A 160 10.42 3.64 20.41
N THR A 161 10.06 4.04 19.21
CA THR A 161 10.97 4.27 18.08
C THR A 161 10.97 5.75 17.73
N ALA A 162 12.13 6.40 17.74
CA ALA A 162 12.28 7.81 17.43
C ALA A 162 13.01 8.03 16.10
N TYR A 163 12.65 9.11 15.40
CA TYR A 163 13.20 9.46 14.09
C TYR A 163 13.66 10.92 14.07
N SER A 164 14.72 11.21 13.32
CA SER A 164 15.13 12.58 13.02
C SER A 164 15.42 12.74 11.52
N TYR A 165 15.31 13.98 11.04
CA TYR A 165 15.38 14.30 9.62
C TYR A 165 16.25 15.51 9.35
N ASP A 166 16.79 15.60 8.14
CA ASP A 166 17.41 16.82 7.62
C ASP A 166 16.36 17.81 7.07
N PHE A 167 16.83 18.96 6.58
CA PHE A 167 15.95 19.98 5.99
C PHE A 167 15.32 19.55 4.65
N CYS A 168 15.88 18.55 3.97
CA CYS A 168 15.33 17.98 2.73
C CYS A 168 14.28 16.88 2.98
N GLY A 169 14.04 16.50 4.26
CA GLY A 169 13.13 15.44 4.63
C GLY A 169 13.77 14.05 4.65
N ASN A 170 15.07 13.93 4.44
CA ASN A 170 15.76 12.64 4.54
C ASN A 170 15.89 12.23 6.00
N ARG A 171 15.59 10.97 6.34
CA ARG A 171 15.74 10.46 7.70
C ARG A 171 17.22 10.31 8.06
N LEU A 172 17.66 11.04 9.08
CA LEU A 172 19.05 11.00 9.55
C LEU A 172 19.29 9.90 10.58
N LYS A 173 18.31 9.67 11.45
CA LYS A 173 18.43 8.66 12.53
C LYS A 173 17.11 7.93 12.77
N LYS A 174 17.24 6.69 13.19
CA LYS A 174 16.21 5.89 13.83
C LYS A 174 16.80 5.35 15.14
N LEU A 175 16.10 5.54 16.24
CA LEU A 175 16.45 4.99 17.55
C LEU A 175 15.31 4.09 18.01
N ASP A 176 15.61 2.83 18.28
CA ASP A 176 14.67 1.87 18.88
C ASP A 176 15.39 1.00 19.93
N LYS A 177 14.69 0.01 20.47
CA LYS A 177 15.25 -0.93 21.45
C LYS A 177 16.49 -1.71 20.97
N ASN A 178 16.72 -1.78 19.66
CA ASN A 178 17.86 -2.48 19.07
C ASN A 178 19.07 -1.56 18.88
N GLY A 179 18.96 -0.28 19.22
CA GLY A 179 20.01 0.72 19.11
C GLY A 179 19.71 1.82 18.09
N THR A 180 20.75 2.50 17.68
CA THR A 180 20.68 3.62 16.74
C THR A 180 21.07 3.17 15.33
N GLU A 181 20.24 3.56 14.34
CA GLU A 181 20.61 3.52 12.94
C GLU A 181 20.82 4.97 12.43
N GLU A 182 21.91 5.22 11.71
CA GLU A 182 22.22 6.49 11.07
C GLU A 182 22.20 6.33 9.55
N TYR A 183 21.71 7.37 8.86
CA TYR A 183 21.52 7.37 7.41
C TYR A 183 22.25 8.57 6.80
N HIS A 184 23.02 8.35 5.75
CA HIS A 184 23.79 9.37 5.05
C HIS A 184 23.37 9.45 3.58
N TYR A 185 23.20 10.65 3.09
CA TYR A 185 22.72 10.92 1.74
C TYR A 185 23.72 11.73 0.93
N ASN A 186 23.67 11.57 -0.39
CA ASN A 186 24.41 12.41 -1.30
C ASN A 186 23.63 13.72 -1.63
N ARG A 187 24.22 14.59 -2.45
CA ARG A 187 23.56 15.85 -2.85
C ARG A 187 22.31 15.68 -3.73
N LYS A 188 22.02 14.46 -4.19
CA LYS A 188 20.80 14.11 -4.93
C LYS A 188 19.73 13.47 -4.03
N ASN A 189 19.90 13.53 -2.70
CA ASN A 189 19.04 12.88 -1.70
C ASN A 189 18.95 11.35 -1.85
N GLN A 190 19.99 10.70 -2.40
CA GLN A 190 20.07 9.25 -2.47
C GLN A 190 20.83 8.74 -1.24
N LEU A 191 20.29 7.71 -0.57
CA LEU A 191 20.92 7.06 0.58
C LEU A 191 22.21 6.37 0.14
N ILE A 192 23.36 6.84 0.61
CA ILE A 192 24.67 6.26 0.26
C ILE A 192 25.22 5.34 1.34
N CYS A 193 24.74 5.50 2.58
CA CYS A 193 25.16 4.61 3.67
C CYS A 193 24.14 4.56 4.79
N ARG A 194 23.96 3.37 5.37
CA ARG A 194 23.26 3.12 6.62
C ARG A 194 24.24 2.50 7.61
N PHE A 195 24.25 3.03 8.82
CA PHE A 195 25.05 2.51 9.93
C PHE A 195 24.14 2.05 11.06
N SER A 196 24.40 0.90 11.61
CA SER A 196 23.88 0.45 12.91
C SER A 196 25.05 -0.01 13.79
N GLU A 197 24.76 -0.31 15.05
CA GLU A 197 25.80 -0.87 15.94
C GLU A 197 26.37 -2.20 15.42
N LYS A 198 25.61 -2.92 14.60
CA LYS A 198 25.95 -4.27 14.11
C LYS A 198 26.46 -4.28 12.69
N GLU A 199 26.08 -3.29 11.90
CA GLU A 199 26.27 -3.35 10.44
C GLU A 199 26.40 -1.97 9.81
N LYS A 200 27.23 -1.93 8.75
CA LYS A 200 27.29 -0.84 7.80
C LYS A 200 26.86 -1.35 6.43
N THR A 201 25.86 -0.71 5.81
CA THR A 201 25.46 -0.99 4.43
C THR A 201 25.76 0.22 3.57
N ALA A 202 26.48 0.04 2.47
CA ALA A 202 26.77 1.08 1.49
C ALA A 202 25.95 0.86 0.22
N TYR A 203 25.50 1.97 -0.40
CA TYR A 203 24.65 1.95 -1.58
C TYR A 203 25.31 2.72 -2.72
N ARG A 204 25.19 2.20 -3.93
CA ARG A 204 25.72 2.82 -5.14
C ARG A 204 24.65 2.90 -6.23
N TYR A 205 24.65 4.02 -6.96
CA TYR A 205 23.63 4.32 -7.96
C TYR A 205 24.26 4.63 -9.32
N ASP A 206 23.50 4.42 -10.39
CA ASP A 206 23.85 4.92 -11.73
C ASP A 206 23.53 6.42 -11.87
N LEU A 207 23.81 6.97 -13.04
CA LEU A 207 23.55 8.38 -13.34
C LEU A 207 22.04 8.73 -13.37
N GLN A 208 21.19 7.74 -13.66
CA GLN A 208 19.73 7.85 -13.69
C GLN A 208 19.12 7.77 -12.29
N GLY A 209 19.88 7.33 -11.29
CA GLY A 209 19.42 7.16 -9.91
C GLY A 209 18.93 5.74 -9.57
N ASN A 210 19.15 4.77 -10.44
CA ASN A 210 18.87 3.37 -10.15
C ASN A 210 19.92 2.79 -9.21
N LEU A 211 19.51 2.00 -8.22
CA LEU A 211 20.40 1.32 -7.27
C LEU A 211 21.21 0.24 -8.00
N LEU A 212 22.52 0.37 -8.05
CA LEU A 212 23.42 -0.62 -8.67
C LEU A 212 23.93 -1.67 -7.67
N GLU A 213 24.09 -1.27 -6.43
CA GLU A 213 24.75 -2.13 -5.43
C GLU A 213 24.32 -1.76 -4.02
N ALA A 214 24.10 -2.79 -3.20
CA ALA A 214 23.96 -2.69 -1.76
C ALA A 214 24.98 -3.64 -1.12
N ALA A 215 25.99 -3.09 -0.44
CA ALA A 215 27.10 -3.84 0.18
C ALA A 215 26.99 -3.75 1.70
N GLY A 216 26.76 -4.88 2.37
CA GLY A 216 26.65 -5.03 3.82
C GLY A 216 27.55 -6.13 4.36
N ALA A 217 27.44 -6.41 5.66
CA ALA A 217 28.26 -7.43 6.34
C ALA A 217 28.00 -8.86 5.82
N GLU A 218 26.76 -9.16 5.39
CA GLU A 218 26.37 -10.48 4.89
C GLU A 218 26.72 -10.67 3.40
N GLY A 219 27.20 -9.64 2.71
CA GLY A 219 27.58 -9.69 1.30
C GLY A 219 27.21 -8.45 0.51
N THR A 220 27.30 -8.58 -0.80
CA THR A 220 26.98 -7.54 -1.76
C THR A 220 25.88 -8.03 -2.70
N GLU A 221 24.79 -7.29 -2.77
CA GLU A 221 23.74 -7.47 -3.77
C GLU A 221 23.99 -6.53 -4.93
N ALA A 222 23.95 -7.03 -6.17
CA ALA A 222 24.10 -6.24 -7.38
C ALA A 222 22.80 -6.23 -8.18
N PHE A 223 22.48 -5.07 -8.76
CA PHE A 223 21.26 -4.85 -9.52
C PHE A 223 21.60 -4.38 -10.93
N SER A 224 20.95 -4.94 -11.92
CA SER A 224 21.02 -4.47 -13.30
C SER A 224 19.65 -4.07 -13.82
N TYR A 225 19.60 -3.10 -14.73
CA TYR A 225 18.37 -2.57 -15.28
C TYR A 225 18.40 -2.64 -16.81
N ASN A 226 17.31 -3.09 -17.41
CA ASN A 226 17.18 -3.01 -18.87
C ASN A 226 16.66 -1.62 -19.29
N ALA A 227 16.58 -1.38 -20.60
CA ALA A 227 16.13 -0.11 -21.16
C ALA A 227 14.71 0.33 -20.71
N PHE A 228 13.92 -0.56 -20.10
CA PHE A 228 12.58 -0.32 -19.58
C PHE A 228 12.52 -0.29 -18.06
N GLN A 229 13.68 -0.36 -17.37
CA GLN A 229 13.88 -0.32 -15.91
C GLN A 229 13.23 -1.46 -15.07
N PRO A 230 12.86 -2.63 -15.55
CA PRO A 230 12.61 -3.75 -14.65
C PRO A 230 13.93 -4.27 -14.09
N VAL A 231 13.93 -4.50 -12.77
CA VAL A 231 15.07 -5.08 -12.02
C VAL A 231 15.28 -6.53 -12.45
N SER A 232 16.49 -6.90 -12.84
CA SER A 232 16.93 -8.30 -12.86
C SER A 232 17.88 -8.54 -11.71
N TYR A 233 17.55 -9.49 -10.84
CA TYR A 233 18.45 -9.96 -9.79
C TYR A 233 19.52 -10.86 -10.38
N THR A 234 20.75 -10.64 -10.02
CA THR A 234 21.88 -11.56 -10.25
C THR A 234 22.57 -11.87 -8.93
#